data_dc9798c1c8cf091ed1f765b06e64f74e
#
_entry.id   dc9798c1c8cf091ed1f765b06e64f74e
#
_cell.length_a   1.000
_cell.length_b   1.000
_cell.length_c   1.000
_cell.angle_alpha   90.00
_cell.angle_beta   90.00
_cell.angle_gamma   90.00
#
_symmetry.space_group_name_H-M   'P 1'
#
loop_
_entity.id
_entity.type
_entity.pdbx_description
1 polymer ?
#
loop_
_entity_poly.entity_id
_entity_poly.type
_entity_poly.pdbx_seq_one_letter_code
_entity_poly.pdbx_strand_id
1 'polypeptide(L)'
;MSAAPAGAIAFVDTSAYVKLVLGEPEAPALDRALRGWPAHVGSALLRVEAERACARHGLQWVARASAGLGGYALLPIDDGVLTAAAALRPPALRTLDAIHLATALSLGRRLGVLFAYDERLCAAARAAGVPVEQPA
;
A
#
# COMPACT_ATOMS: atom_id res chain seq x y z
N MET A 1 -21.98 -11.18 5.61
CA MET A 1 -20.91 -10.39 4.99
C MET A 1 -19.92 -11.33 4.33
N SER A 2 -19.67 -11.12 3.08
CA SER A 2 -18.75 -11.97 2.35
C SER A 2 -17.34 -11.39 2.36
N ALA A 3 -16.35 -12.26 2.47
CA ALA A 3 -14.96 -11.87 2.26
C ALA A 3 -14.73 -11.56 0.78
N ALA A 4 -13.73 -10.74 0.47
CA ALA A 4 -13.33 -10.51 -0.90
C ALA A 4 -12.94 -11.83 -1.58
N PRO A 5 -13.29 -12.02 -2.87
CA PRO A 5 -12.85 -13.19 -3.61
C PRO A 5 -11.32 -13.33 -3.60
N ALA A 6 -10.83 -14.54 -3.86
CA ALA A 6 -9.40 -14.79 -3.98
C ALA A 6 -8.80 -13.89 -5.06
N GLY A 7 -7.69 -13.25 -4.75
CA GLY A 7 -6.97 -12.39 -5.69
C GLY A 7 -7.66 -11.09 -6.06
N ALA A 8 -8.68 -10.66 -5.32
CA ALA A 8 -9.48 -9.47 -5.66
C ALA A 8 -8.95 -8.16 -5.04
N ILE A 9 -7.99 -8.23 -4.15
CA ILE A 9 -7.52 -7.06 -3.41
C ILE A 9 -6.24 -6.50 -4.02
N ALA A 10 -6.27 -5.20 -4.30
CA ALA A 10 -5.08 -4.41 -4.56
C ALA A 10 -4.63 -3.76 -3.26
N PHE A 11 -3.44 -4.11 -2.80
CA PHE A 11 -2.83 -3.45 -1.64
C PHE A 11 -1.97 -2.29 -2.13
N VAL A 12 -2.16 -1.13 -1.54
CA VAL A 12 -1.51 0.11 -2.00
C VAL A 12 -0.56 0.62 -0.93
N ASP A 13 0.73 0.68 -1.28
CA ASP A 13 1.75 1.26 -0.43
C ASP A 13 1.72 2.79 -0.50
N THR A 14 2.27 3.44 0.52
CA THR A 14 2.35 4.89 0.58
C THR A 14 3.02 5.48 -0.65
N SER A 15 4.08 4.85 -1.17
CA SER A 15 4.79 5.34 -2.35
C SER A 15 3.89 5.46 -3.58
N ALA A 16 2.91 4.57 -3.70
CA ALA A 16 1.94 4.62 -4.79
C ALA A 16 0.84 5.65 -4.50
N TYR A 17 0.28 5.61 -3.31
CA TYR A 17 -0.82 6.51 -2.95
C TYR A 17 -0.44 8.00 -3.08
N VAL A 18 0.76 8.35 -2.63
CA VAL A 18 1.25 9.74 -2.71
C VAL A 18 1.36 10.22 -4.15
N LYS A 19 1.75 9.34 -5.08
CA LYS A 19 1.79 9.70 -6.51
C LYS A 19 0.42 10.09 -7.04
N LEU A 20 -0.63 9.37 -6.60
CA LEU A 20 -2.00 9.71 -7.00
C LEU A 20 -2.42 11.07 -6.44
N VAL A 21 -2.17 11.30 -5.15
CA VAL A 21 -2.58 12.54 -4.49
C VAL A 21 -1.88 13.75 -5.11
N LEU A 22 -0.57 13.65 -5.32
CA LEU A 22 0.22 14.76 -5.84
C LEU A 22 0.14 14.92 -7.36
N GLY A 23 -0.45 13.96 -8.07
CA GLY A 23 -0.54 14.00 -9.52
C GLY A 23 0.81 13.86 -10.20
N GLU A 24 1.67 12.97 -9.70
CA GLU A 24 2.98 12.72 -10.31
C GLU A 24 2.83 12.07 -11.68
N PRO A 25 3.89 12.02 -12.50
CA PRO A 25 3.78 11.52 -13.87
C PRO A 25 3.15 10.13 -14.01
N GLU A 26 3.34 9.25 -13.02
CA GLU A 26 2.78 7.91 -13.04
C GLU A 26 1.29 7.86 -12.67
N ALA A 27 0.74 8.93 -12.11
CA ALA A 27 -0.62 8.92 -11.57
C ALA A 27 -1.70 8.47 -12.56
N PRO A 28 -1.72 8.91 -13.83
CA PRO A 28 -2.74 8.44 -14.76
C PRO A 28 -2.72 6.94 -14.99
N ALA A 29 -1.53 6.36 -15.18
CA ALA A 29 -1.38 4.93 -15.40
C ALA A 29 -1.76 4.13 -14.14
N LEU A 30 -1.34 4.61 -12.98
CA LEU A 30 -1.66 3.99 -11.70
C LEU A 30 -3.16 4.03 -11.43
N ASP A 31 -3.82 5.16 -11.68
CA ASP A 31 -5.26 5.28 -11.49
C ASP A 31 -6.03 4.29 -12.40
N ARG A 32 -5.63 4.18 -13.66
CA ARG A 32 -6.25 3.21 -14.58
C ARG A 32 -6.07 1.78 -14.08
N ALA A 33 -4.88 1.44 -13.61
CA ALA A 33 -4.60 0.10 -13.10
C ALA A 33 -5.44 -0.22 -11.86
N LEU A 34 -5.55 0.75 -10.94
CA LEU A 34 -6.35 0.56 -9.71
C LEU A 34 -7.83 0.36 -9.99
N ARG A 35 -8.37 1.01 -11.02
CA ARG A 35 -9.78 0.87 -11.37
C ARG A 35 -10.17 -0.55 -11.77
N GLY A 36 -9.20 -1.36 -12.19
CA GLY A 36 -9.43 -2.76 -12.52
C GLY A 36 -9.58 -3.67 -11.32
N TRP A 37 -9.38 -3.16 -10.10
CA TRP A 37 -9.40 -3.97 -8.89
C TRP A 37 -10.64 -3.67 -8.05
N PRO A 38 -11.39 -4.72 -7.62
CA PRO A 38 -12.64 -4.53 -6.86
C PRO A 38 -12.44 -3.89 -5.49
N ALA A 39 -11.30 -4.15 -4.83
CA ALA A 39 -11.05 -3.64 -3.48
C ALA A 39 -9.65 -3.04 -3.38
N HIS A 40 -9.58 -1.89 -2.75
CA HIS A 40 -8.34 -1.18 -2.46
C HIS A 40 -8.10 -1.20 -0.96
N VAL A 41 -6.95 -1.72 -0.54
CA VAL A 41 -6.61 -1.92 0.86
C VAL A 41 -5.23 -1.36 1.14
N GLY A 42 -5.03 -0.85 2.34
CA GLY A 42 -3.73 -0.41 2.80
C GLY A 42 -3.53 -0.69 4.28
N SER A 43 -2.35 -0.42 4.78
CA SER A 43 -2.07 -0.42 6.21
C SER A 43 -2.63 0.85 6.84
N ALA A 44 -2.99 0.78 8.13
CA ALA A 44 -3.31 1.98 8.90
C ALA A 44 -2.18 3.02 8.87
N LEU A 45 -0.93 2.60 8.65
CA LEU A 45 0.21 3.50 8.46
C LEU A 45 0.04 4.43 7.26
N LEU A 46 -0.67 3.98 6.24
CA LEU A 46 -0.85 4.76 5.01
C LEU A 46 -1.40 6.16 5.30
N ARG A 47 -2.36 6.23 6.21
CA ARG A 47 -2.97 7.50 6.57
C ARG A 47 -1.93 8.51 7.09
N VAL A 48 -1.11 8.09 8.05
CA VAL A 48 -0.12 8.97 8.65
C VAL A 48 0.99 9.33 7.66
N GLU A 49 1.52 8.33 6.99
CA GLU A 49 2.64 8.54 6.06
C GLU A 49 2.24 9.42 4.88
N ALA A 50 1.06 9.20 4.32
CA ALA A 50 0.57 9.99 3.19
C ALA A 50 0.35 11.45 3.58
N GLU A 51 -0.28 11.70 4.72
CA GLU A 51 -0.51 13.07 5.18
C GLU A 51 0.81 13.79 5.46
N ARG A 52 1.78 13.11 6.09
CA ARG A 52 3.08 13.72 6.37
C ARG A 52 3.88 13.99 5.09
N ALA A 53 3.86 13.07 4.14
CA ALA A 53 4.52 13.27 2.86
C ALA A 53 3.90 14.43 2.08
N CYS A 54 2.58 14.51 2.05
CA CYS A 54 1.85 15.54 1.34
C CYS A 54 1.99 16.92 2.01
N ALA A 55 2.14 16.96 3.34
CA ALA A 55 2.31 18.19 4.08
C ALA A 55 3.53 19.01 3.62
N ARG A 56 4.55 18.33 3.08
CA ARG A 56 5.74 19.02 2.52
C ARG A 56 5.41 19.88 1.31
N HIS A 57 4.27 19.64 0.69
CA HIS A 57 3.83 20.35 -0.50
C HIS A 57 2.76 21.39 -0.21
N GLY A 58 2.21 21.40 1.01
CA GLY A 58 1.20 22.37 1.46
C GLY A 58 -0.03 21.70 2.06
N LEU A 59 -0.79 22.48 2.84
CA LEU A 59 -1.95 21.97 3.58
C LEU A 59 -3.07 21.44 2.67
N GLN A 60 -3.23 22.00 1.48
CA GLN A 60 -4.22 21.53 0.51
C GLN A 60 -3.98 20.06 0.10
N TRP A 61 -2.72 19.64 0.09
CA TRP A 61 -2.37 18.26 -0.25
C TRP A 61 -2.69 17.30 0.88
N VAL A 62 -2.57 17.75 2.13
CA VAL A 62 -2.97 16.96 3.30
C VAL A 62 -4.47 16.65 3.25
N ALA A 63 -5.29 17.67 2.94
CA ALA A 63 -6.74 17.49 2.81
C ALA A 63 -7.08 16.48 1.69
N ARG A 64 -6.38 16.54 0.56
CA ARG A 64 -6.55 15.60 -0.54
C ARG A 64 -6.15 14.18 -0.14
N ALA A 65 -5.03 14.04 0.56
CA ALA A 65 -4.57 12.74 1.03
C ALA A 65 -5.60 12.09 1.95
N SER A 66 -6.16 12.85 2.88
CA SER A 66 -7.18 12.37 3.79
C SER A 66 -8.47 11.98 3.06
N ALA A 67 -8.95 12.84 2.18
CA ALA A 67 -10.19 12.62 1.44
C ALA A 67 -10.11 11.39 0.53
N GLY A 68 -8.98 11.17 -0.12
CA GLY A 68 -8.80 10.06 -1.05
C GLY A 68 -8.85 8.68 -0.39
N LEU A 69 -8.64 8.60 0.92
CA LEU A 69 -8.67 7.33 1.65
C LEU A 69 -10.07 6.79 1.90
N GLY A 70 -11.12 7.57 1.60
CA GLY A 70 -12.50 7.13 1.80
C GLY A 70 -12.87 5.86 1.04
N GLY A 71 -12.19 5.57 -0.07
CA GLY A 71 -12.40 4.37 -0.85
C GLY A 71 -11.50 3.18 -0.46
N TYR A 72 -10.72 3.33 0.59
CA TYR A 72 -9.76 2.31 1.03
C TYR A 72 -10.21 1.64 2.32
N ALA A 73 -9.98 0.34 2.44
CA ALA A 73 -10.03 -0.35 3.71
C ALA A 73 -8.62 -0.31 4.32
N LEU A 74 -8.47 0.37 5.45
CA LEU A 74 -7.18 0.46 6.13
C LEU A 74 -7.13 -0.56 7.26
N LEU A 75 -6.19 -1.50 7.17
CA LEU A 75 -6.07 -2.59 8.13
C LEU A 75 -5.26 -2.16 9.35
N PRO A 76 -5.70 -2.53 10.54
CA PRO A 76 -4.99 -2.20 11.77
C PRO A 76 -3.64 -2.93 11.85
N ILE A 77 -2.71 -2.33 12.60
CA ILE A 77 -1.40 -2.92 12.88
C ILE A 77 -1.55 -3.68 14.20
N ASP A 78 -2.00 -4.92 14.10
CA ASP A 78 -2.21 -5.78 15.27
C ASP A 78 -0.93 -6.56 15.63
N ASP A 79 -1.01 -7.36 16.71
CA ASP A 79 0.12 -8.13 17.19
C ASP A 79 0.61 -9.14 16.13
N GLY A 80 -0.29 -9.73 15.36
CA GLY A 80 0.06 -10.65 14.28
C GLY A 80 0.90 -9.96 13.20
N VAL A 81 0.50 -8.76 12.81
CA VAL A 81 1.25 -7.95 11.84
C VAL A 81 2.62 -7.57 12.39
N LEU A 82 2.67 -7.14 13.65
CA LEU A 82 3.94 -6.76 14.29
C LEU A 82 4.92 -7.95 14.36
N THR A 83 4.43 -9.11 14.75
CA THR A 83 5.25 -10.31 14.83
C THR A 83 5.77 -10.70 13.43
N ALA A 84 4.91 -10.69 12.44
CA ALA A 84 5.28 -11.02 11.06
C ALA A 84 6.27 -10.01 10.49
N ALA A 85 6.06 -8.71 10.73
CA ALA A 85 6.95 -7.67 10.26
C ALA A 85 8.36 -7.82 10.84
N ALA A 86 8.46 -8.16 12.12
CA ALA A 86 9.75 -8.34 12.79
C ALA A 86 10.56 -9.48 12.16
N ALA A 87 9.90 -10.48 11.61
CA ALA A 87 10.54 -11.66 11.03
C ALA A 87 10.78 -11.55 9.52
N LEU A 88 10.32 -10.49 8.86
CA LEU A 88 10.44 -10.36 7.41
C LEU A 88 11.89 -10.25 6.94
N ARG A 89 12.12 -10.83 5.77
CA ARG A 89 13.43 -10.78 5.10
C ARG A 89 13.40 -9.81 3.93
N PRO A 90 14.50 -9.15 3.62
CA PRO A 90 15.77 -9.20 4.39
C PRO A 90 15.68 -8.37 5.67
N PRO A 91 16.49 -8.68 6.70
CA PRO A 91 16.48 -7.89 7.96
C PRO A 91 16.77 -6.41 7.75
N ALA A 92 17.42 -6.06 6.65
CA ALA A 92 17.73 -4.67 6.31
C ALA A 92 16.51 -3.88 5.77
N LEU A 93 15.39 -4.56 5.47
CA LEU A 93 14.17 -3.86 5.07
C LEU A 93 13.73 -2.93 6.21
N ARG A 94 13.43 -1.68 5.87
CA ARG A 94 13.07 -0.69 6.88
C ARG A 94 11.78 -1.11 7.61
N THR A 95 11.69 -0.74 8.89
CA THR A 95 10.60 -1.16 9.76
C THR A 95 9.22 -0.82 9.21
N LEU A 96 9.02 0.40 8.72
CA LEU A 96 7.71 0.78 8.19
C LEU A 96 7.37 0.01 6.92
N ASP A 97 8.34 -0.23 6.05
CA ASP A 97 8.15 -1.06 4.86
C ASP A 97 7.82 -2.50 5.24
N ALA A 98 8.47 -3.03 6.28
CA ALA A 98 8.17 -4.37 6.80
C ALA A 98 6.72 -4.45 7.31
N ILE A 99 6.22 -3.40 7.97
CA ILE A 99 4.84 -3.35 8.44
C ILE A 99 3.86 -3.33 7.27
N HIS A 100 4.12 -2.54 6.23
CA HIS A 100 3.28 -2.54 5.02
C HIS A 100 3.24 -3.93 4.39
N LEU A 101 4.40 -4.54 4.19
CA LEU A 101 4.48 -5.85 3.55
C LEU A 101 3.81 -6.93 4.39
N ALA A 102 4.03 -6.95 5.71
CA ALA A 102 3.39 -7.89 6.60
C ALA A 102 1.86 -7.74 6.57
N THR A 103 1.37 -6.50 6.51
CA THR A 103 -0.06 -6.22 6.39
C THR A 103 -0.62 -6.79 5.09
N ALA A 104 0.07 -6.57 3.98
CA ALA A 104 -0.32 -7.13 2.68
C ALA A 104 -0.35 -8.66 2.73
N LEU A 105 0.68 -9.28 3.28
CA LEU A 105 0.77 -10.73 3.39
C LEU A 105 -0.31 -11.33 4.29
N SER A 106 -0.80 -10.58 5.27
CA SER A 106 -1.89 -11.03 6.14
C SER A 106 -3.20 -11.28 5.40
N LEU A 107 -3.34 -10.73 4.20
CA LEU A 107 -4.50 -10.95 3.36
C LEU A 107 -4.53 -12.36 2.74
N GLY A 108 -3.38 -13.04 2.71
CA GLY A 108 -3.29 -14.38 2.18
C GLY A 108 -3.77 -14.46 0.73
N ARG A 109 -4.68 -15.39 0.45
CA ARG A 109 -5.21 -15.62 -0.92
C ARG A 109 -6.00 -14.45 -1.49
N ARG A 110 -6.49 -13.55 -0.65
CA ARG A 110 -7.27 -12.38 -1.10
C ARG A 110 -6.39 -11.34 -1.77
N LEU A 111 -5.09 -11.35 -1.45
CA LEU A 111 -4.15 -10.41 -2.06
C LEU A 111 -3.92 -10.75 -3.53
N GLY A 112 -4.24 -9.82 -4.41
CA GLY A 112 -4.02 -9.98 -5.85
C GLY A 112 -2.77 -9.28 -6.33
N VAL A 113 -2.50 -8.09 -5.82
CA VAL A 113 -1.37 -7.28 -6.26
C VAL A 113 -0.97 -6.28 -5.18
N LEU A 114 0.32 -5.92 -5.17
CA LEU A 114 0.85 -4.79 -4.41
C LEU A 114 1.25 -3.69 -5.39
N PHE A 115 0.68 -2.51 -5.23
CA PHE A 115 1.11 -1.31 -5.94
C PHE A 115 2.10 -0.54 -5.07
N ALA A 116 3.34 -0.45 -5.51
CA ALA A 116 4.42 0.23 -4.79
C ALA A 116 5.50 0.66 -5.76
N TYR A 117 6.22 1.72 -5.42
CA TYR A 117 7.31 2.25 -6.25
C TYR A 117 8.66 2.24 -5.54
N ASP A 118 8.68 1.94 -4.25
CA ASP A 118 9.94 1.81 -3.52
C ASP A 118 10.64 0.50 -3.93
N GLU A 119 11.87 0.61 -4.44
CA GLU A 119 12.60 -0.53 -5.01
C GLU A 119 12.85 -1.64 -3.96
N ARG A 120 13.20 -1.26 -2.74
CA ARG A 120 13.52 -2.25 -1.69
C ARG A 120 12.28 -3.01 -1.25
N LEU A 121 11.16 -2.29 -1.08
CA LEU A 121 9.89 -2.92 -0.74
C LEU A 121 9.43 -3.84 -1.87
N CYS A 122 9.52 -3.39 -3.10
CA CYS A 122 9.12 -4.19 -4.27
C CYS A 122 9.95 -5.47 -4.36
N ALA A 123 11.26 -5.39 -4.14
CA ALA A 123 12.13 -6.56 -4.16
C ALA A 123 11.76 -7.55 -3.05
N ALA A 124 11.52 -7.06 -1.83
CA ALA A 124 11.12 -7.91 -0.72
C ALA A 124 9.76 -8.57 -0.96
N ALA A 125 8.82 -7.83 -1.52
CA ALA A 125 7.49 -8.34 -1.86
C ALA A 125 7.57 -9.45 -2.90
N ARG A 126 8.33 -9.24 -3.97
CA ARG A 126 8.53 -10.26 -5.00
C ARG A 126 9.18 -11.51 -4.45
N ALA A 127 10.19 -11.34 -3.57
CA ALA A 127 10.84 -12.47 -2.91
C ALA A 127 9.88 -13.26 -2.02
N ALA A 128 8.87 -12.60 -1.48
CA ALA A 128 7.81 -13.23 -0.68
C ALA A 128 6.68 -13.81 -1.53
N GLY A 129 6.79 -13.75 -2.86
CA GLY A 129 5.78 -14.31 -3.78
C GLY A 129 4.61 -13.39 -4.07
N VAL A 130 4.70 -12.11 -3.73
CA VAL A 130 3.63 -11.14 -3.97
C VAL A 130 3.79 -10.54 -5.36
N PRO A 131 2.74 -10.55 -6.21
CA PRO A 131 2.74 -9.81 -7.46
C PRO A 131 2.85 -8.30 -7.17
N VAL A 132 3.76 -7.63 -7.87
CA VAL A 132 4.01 -6.20 -7.69
C VAL A 132 3.81 -5.50 -9.02
N GLU A 133 3.11 -4.37 -9.01
CA GLU A 133 2.96 -3.52 -10.19
C GLU A 133 3.41 -2.09 -9.89
N GLN A 134 4.07 -1.51 -10.89
CA GLN A 134 4.56 -0.12 -10.87
C GLN A 134 4.13 0.55 -12.17
N PRO A 135 2.84 0.85 -12.34
CA PRO A 135 2.34 1.47 -13.57
C PRO A 135 3.05 2.79 -13.87
N ALA A 136 3.38 3.01 -15.15
CA ALA A 136 4.10 4.21 -15.58
C ALA A 136 3.61 4.71 -16.93
#